data_f55287c3b33cd17cdc544bbf1d6e3cf5
#
_entry.id   f55287c3b33cd17cdc544bbf1d6e3cf5
#
_cell.length_a   1.000
_cell.length_b   1.000
_cell.length_c   1.000
_cell.angle_alpha   90.00
_cell.angle_beta   90.00
_cell.angle_gamma   90.00
#
_symmetry.space_group_name_H-M   'P 1'
#
loop_
_entity.id
_entity.type
_entity.pdbx_description
1 polymer ?
#
loop_
_entity_poly.entity_id
_entity_poly.type
_entity_poly.pdbx_seq_one_letter_code
_entity_poly.pdbx_strand_id
1 'polypeptide(L)'
;MGLTFLCITCYFKGGDFLRACKEAGNTVYLLTARRTEGKEWPYESIDEFFYLEDDSNTLPNFENMIKGMAYLMRTRKIDRVVALDDFDVEKAAILREHFRIPGMGQTTARYFRDKLAMRVQARDAGIKVPPFTGLFNDVEITEYLRSTSPPWVIKPRAEASAA
;
A
#
# COMPACT_ATOMS: atom_id res chain seq x y z
N MET A 1 -14.76 -4.67 -23.52
CA MET A 1 -15.49 -4.27 -22.31
C MET A 1 -14.44 -3.82 -21.30
N GLY A 2 -14.53 -2.57 -20.82
CA GLY A 2 -13.57 -2.03 -19.87
C GLY A 2 -13.63 -2.75 -18.53
N LEU A 3 -12.54 -2.67 -17.77
CA LEU A 3 -12.47 -3.19 -16.39
C LEU A 3 -12.91 -2.10 -15.40
N THR A 4 -13.31 -2.52 -14.20
CA THR A 4 -13.57 -1.60 -13.08
C THR A 4 -12.39 -1.62 -12.13
N PHE A 5 -11.78 -0.45 -11.95
CA PHE A 5 -10.66 -0.21 -11.07
C PHE A 5 -11.11 0.49 -9.79
N LEU A 6 -10.72 -0.03 -8.64
CA LEU A 6 -10.68 0.72 -7.39
C LEU A 6 -9.25 1.21 -7.18
N CYS A 7 -9.02 2.49 -7.39
CA CYS A 7 -7.75 3.15 -7.14
C CYS A 7 -7.71 3.67 -5.70
N ILE A 8 -6.62 3.46 -4.99
CA ILE A 8 -6.46 3.88 -3.59
C ILE A 8 -5.28 4.85 -3.50
N THR A 9 -5.53 6.04 -2.99
CA THR A 9 -4.48 6.96 -2.60
C THR A 9 -4.96 7.88 -1.48
N CYS A 10 -4.30 7.84 -0.33
CA CYS A 10 -4.59 8.71 0.80
C CYS A 10 -3.86 10.06 0.71
N TYR A 11 -3.09 10.27 -0.35
CA TYR A 11 -2.42 11.53 -0.69
C TYR A 11 -2.91 12.02 -2.05
N PHE A 12 -2.75 13.33 -2.30
CA PHE A 12 -3.11 13.91 -3.61
C PHE A 12 -2.04 13.55 -4.65
N LYS A 13 -2.16 12.31 -5.18
CA LYS A 13 -1.23 11.73 -6.16
C LYS A 13 -1.98 10.81 -7.14
N GLY A 14 -1.31 10.44 -8.22
CA GLY A 14 -1.79 9.42 -9.16
C GLY A 14 -2.75 9.94 -10.23
N GLY A 15 -2.88 11.27 -10.40
CA GLY A 15 -3.78 11.87 -11.40
C GLY A 15 -3.54 11.35 -12.82
N ASP A 16 -2.30 11.16 -13.23
CA ASP A 16 -1.98 10.66 -14.57
C ASP A 16 -2.42 9.20 -14.78
N PHE A 17 -2.30 8.36 -13.73
CA PHE A 17 -2.83 7.01 -13.79
C PHE A 17 -4.36 7.00 -13.96
N LEU A 18 -5.06 7.86 -13.19
CA LEU A 18 -6.52 7.96 -13.26
C LEU A 18 -6.98 8.37 -14.67
N ARG A 19 -6.31 9.38 -15.28
CA ARG A 19 -6.58 9.80 -16.65
C ARG A 19 -6.34 8.67 -17.66
N ALA A 20 -5.16 8.08 -17.64
CA ALA A 20 -4.81 7.00 -18.56
C ALA A 20 -5.74 5.78 -18.41
N CYS A 21 -6.13 5.44 -17.16
CA CYS A 21 -7.06 4.36 -16.90
C CYS A 21 -8.43 4.64 -17.49
N LYS A 22 -8.94 5.87 -17.37
CA LYS A 22 -10.22 6.31 -17.96
C LYS A 22 -10.17 6.36 -19.49
N GLU A 23 -9.12 6.91 -20.05
CA GLU A 23 -8.89 6.97 -21.51
C GLU A 23 -8.84 5.58 -22.13
N ALA A 24 -8.35 4.59 -21.41
CA ALA A 24 -8.38 3.18 -21.83
C ALA A 24 -9.77 2.53 -21.76
N GLY A 25 -10.84 3.29 -21.48
CA GLY A 25 -12.23 2.84 -21.47
C GLY A 25 -12.62 2.07 -20.20
N ASN A 26 -11.90 2.25 -19.10
CA ASN A 26 -12.21 1.61 -17.84
C ASN A 26 -13.13 2.45 -16.96
N THR A 27 -13.83 1.80 -16.03
CA THR A 27 -14.51 2.46 -14.91
C THR A 27 -13.50 2.69 -13.79
N VAL A 28 -13.45 3.92 -13.27
CA VAL A 28 -12.45 4.35 -12.27
C VAL A 28 -13.15 4.83 -11.01
N TYR A 29 -12.99 4.08 -9.93
CA TYR A 29 -13.38 4.50 -8.59
C TYR A 29 -12.15 4.93 -7.80
N LEU A 30 -12.26 6.02 -7.05
CA LEU A 30 -11.19 6.52 -6.21
C LEU A 30 -11.56 6.41 -4.73
N LEU A 31 -10.79 5.63 -3.97
CA LEU A 31 -10.80 5.61 -2.51
C LEU A 31 -9.66 6.49 -2.01
N THR A 32 -9.98 7.55 -1.30
CA THR A 32 -8.99 8.53 -0.83
C THR A 32 -9.28 9.00 0.59
N ALA A 33 -8.34 9.70 1.22
CA ALA A 33 -8.55 10.28 2.54
C ALA A 33 -9.47 11.50 2.47
N ARG A 34 -10.36 11.67 3.44
CA ARG A 34 -11.28 12.82 3.54
C ARG A 34 -10.55 14.17 3.42
N ARG A 35 -9.34 14.29 3.95
CA ARG A 35 -8.53 15.50 3.86
C ARG A 35 -8.11 15.90 2.43
N THR A 36 -8.32 15.03 1.45
CA THR A 36 -8.04 15.32 0.03
C THR A 36 -9.27 15.77 -0.75
N GLU A 37 -10.43 15.87 -0.08
CA GLU A 37 -11.66 16.38 -0.67
C GLU A 37 -11.45 17.83 -1.15
N GLY A 38 -11.98 18.16 -2.33
CA GLY A 38 -11.82 19.50 -2.92
C GLY A 38 -10.45 19.79 -3.53
N LYS A 39 -9.50 18.84 -3.53
CA LYS A 39 -8.26 18.98 -4.30
C LYS A 39 -8.55 18.93 -5.81
N GLU A 40 -7.60 19.38 -6.61
CA GLU A 40 -7.71 19.44 -8.08
C GLU A 40 -7.58 18.04 -8.73
N TRP A 41 -8.43 17.10 -8.31
CA TRP A 41 -8.50 15.79 -8.91
C TRP A 41 -8.94 15.86 -10.37
N PRO A 42 -8.52 14.91 -11.22
CA PRO A 42 -9.07 14.79 -12.59
C PRO A 42 -10.50 14.23 -12.52
N TYR A 43 -11.45 15.08 -12.11
CA TYR A 43 -12.84 14.69 -11.85
C TYR A 43 -13.49 14.04 -13.07
N GLU A 44 -13.11 14.46 -14.28
CA GLU A 44 -13.58 13.89 -15.55
C GLU A 44 -13.14 12.43 -15.76
N SER A 45 -12.10 12.00 -15.03
CA SER A 45 -11.53 10.66 -15.14
C SER A 45 -11.92 9.74 -13.98
N ILE A 46 -12.78 10.19 -13.07
CA ILE A 46 -13.20 9.44 -11.88
C ILE A 46 -14.71 9.32 -11.87
N ASP A 47 -15.20 8.08 -11.92
CA ASP A 47 -16.65 7.81 -11.96
C ASP A 47 -17.30 7.97 -10.58
N GLU A 48 -16.58 7.64 -9.51
CA GLU A 48 -17.10 7.77 -8.14
C GLU A 48 -15.97 7.91 -7.12
N PHE A 49 -16.20 8.73 -6.10
CA PHE A 49 -15.29 8.93 -4.98
C PHE A 49 -15.79 8.22 -3.73
N PHE A 50 -14.87 7.60 -3.00
CA PHE A 50 -15.06 7.06 -1.67
C PHE A 50 -14.03 7.66 -0.73
N TYR A 51 -14.43 7.96 0.50
CA TYR A 51 -13.55 8.63 1.45
C TYR A 51 -13.31 7.78 2.69
N LEU A 52 -12.04 7.73 3.12
CA LEU A 52 -11.63 7.23 4.41
C LEU A 52 -11.55 8.39 5.39
N GLU A 53 -12.22 8.27 6.53
CA GLU A 53 -12.11 9.23 7.63
C GLU A 53 -10.78 9.05 8.39
N ASP A 54 -10.40 7.78 8.61
CA ASP A 54 -9.08 7.39 9.11
C ASP A 54 -8.31 6.70 7.99
N ASP A 55 -7.20 7.28 7.56
CA ASP A 55 -6.34 6.76 6.50
C ASP A 55 -5.09 6.05 7.03
N SER A 56 -5.00 5.85 8.33
CA SER A 56 -3.92 5.11 8.97
C SER A 56 -3.88 3.63 8.56
N ASN A 57 -2.70 3.02 8.65
CA ASN A 57 -2.50 1.59 8.41
C ASN A 57 -2.70 0.79 9.71
N THR A 58 -3.87 0.90 10.32
CA THR A 58 -4.27 0.20 11.54
C THR A 58 -5.27 -0.90 11.27
N LEU A 59 -5.31 -1.93 12.14
CA LEU A 59 -6.26 -3.03 12.00
C LEU A 59 -7.72 -2.57 11.95
N PRO A 60 -8.21 -1.69 12.85
CA PRO A 60 -9.58 -1.20 12.79
C PRO A 60 -9.92 -0.51 11.46
N ASN A 61 -9.00 0.26 10.91
CA ASN A 61 -9.21 0.92 9.62
C ASN A 61 -9.26 -0.09 8.47
N PHE A 62 -8.40 -1.11 8.47
CA PHE A 62 -8.45 -2.18 7.48
C PHE A 62 -9.78 -2.94 7.52
N GLU A 63 -10.30 -3.26 8.71
CA GLU A 63 -11.61 -3.88 8.86
C GLU A 63 -12.74 -3.00 8.31
N ASN A 64 -12.71 -1.69 8.57
CA ASN A 64 -13.68 -0.75 8.04
C ASN A 64 -13.63 -0.66 6.51
N MET A 65 -12.44 -0.66 5.93
CA MET A 65 -12.26 -0.72 4.48
C MET A 65 -12.84 -2.00 3.87
N ILE A 66 -12.60 -3.15 4.50
CA ILE A 66 -13.16 -4.44 4.05
C ILE A 66 -14.70 -4.39 4.10
N LYS A 67 -15.29 -3.90 5.19
CA LYS A 67 -16.74 -3.75 5.32
C LYS A 67 -17.32 -2.81 4.26
N GLY A 68 -16.69 -1.66 4.04
CA GLY A 68 -17.09 -0.69 3.02
C GLY A 68 -17.03 -1.28 1.61
N MET A 69 -15.94 -1.97 1.28
CA MET A 69 -15.81 -2.63 -0.01
C MET A 69 -16.79 -3.80 -0.19
N ALA A 70 -17.03 -4.60 0.85
CA ALA A 70 -18.04 -5.66 0.81
C ALA A 70 -19.44 -5.11 0.51
N TYR A 71 -19.79 -3.96 1.10
CA TYR A 71 -21.05 -3.26 0.81
C TYR A 71 -21.10 -2.77 -0.65
N LEU A 72 -20.03 -2.14 -1.12
CA LEU A 72 -19.90 -1.64 -2.50
C LEU A 72 -20.08 -2.77 -3.53
N MET A 73 -19.43 -3.91 -3.30
CA MET A 73 -19.45 -5.07 -4.20
C MET A 73 -20.81 -5.77 -4.29
N ARG A 74 -21.78 -5.43 -3.46
CA ARG A 74 -23.16 -5.95 -3.59
C ARG A 74 -23.83 -5.51 -4.90
N THR A 75 -23.44 -4.37 -5.42
CA THR A 75 -24.06 -3.76 -6.62
C THR A 75 -23.04 -3.42 -7.70
N ARG A 76 -21.75 -3.51 -7.40
CA ARG A 76 -20.67 -3.15 -8.32
C ARG A 76 -19.62 -4.26 -8.39
N LYS A 77 -19.16 -4.55 -9.59
CA LYS A 77 -18.02 -5.45 -9.79
C LYS A 77 -16.73 -4.64 -9.70
N ILE A 78 -15.75 -5.11 -8.96
CA ILE A 78 -14.39 -4.57 -8.93
C ILE A 78 -13.46 -5.61 -9.52
N ASP A 79 -12.84 -5.28 -10.65
CA ASP A 79 -11.92 -6.18 -11.36
C ASP A 79 -10.47 -6.01 -10.89
N ARG A 80 -10.09 -4.81 -10.47
CA ARG A 80 -8.73 -4.48 -10.03
C ARG A 80 -8.75 -3.51 -8.84
N VAL A 81 -7.81 -3.69 -7.94
CA VAL A 81 -7.51 -2.73 -6.86
C VAL A 81 -6.06 -2.29 -7.01
N VAL A 82 -5.81 -0.99 -7.10
CA VAL A 82 -4.48 -0.42 -7.35
C VAL A 82 -4.16 0.65 -6.32
N ALA A 83 -3.01 0.54 -5.67
CA ALA A 83 -2.47 1.62 -4.85
C ALA A 83 -1.72 2.61 -5.77
N LEU A 84 -2.02 3.89 -5.64
CA LEU A 84 -1.36 4.95 -6.40
C LEU A 84 -0.26 5.66 -5.59
N ASP A 85 -0.12 5.28 -4.33
CA ASP A 85 0.95 5.74 -3.44
C ASP A 85 1.54 4.56 -2.66
N ASP A 86 2.80 4.69 -2.28
CA ASP A 86 3.54 3.71 -1.49
C ASP A 86 2.84 3.37 -0.15
N PHE A 87 2.28 4.38 0.53
CA PHE A 87 1.56 4.19 1.80
C PHE A 87 0.29 3.36 1.68
N ASP A 88 -0.28 3.23 0.50
CA ASP A 88 -1.54 2.54 0.25
C ASP A 88 -1.38 1.12 -0.29
N VAL A 89 -0.13 0.67 -0.50
CA VAL A 89 0.17 -0.67 -1.03
C VAL A 89 -0.40 -1.77 -0.13
N GLU A 90 -0.33 -1.62 1.19
CA GLU A 90 -0.88 -2.59 2.15
C GLU A 90 -2.41 -2.61 2.11
N LYS A 91 -3.07 -1.43 2.01
CA LYS A 91 -4.52 -1.32 1.86
C LYS A 91 -5.01 -2.09 0.61
N ALA A 92 -4.36 -1.84 -0.52
CA ALA A 92 -4.70 -2.51 -1.76
C ALA A 92 -4.47 -4.02 -1.69
N ALA A 93 -3.38 -4.46 -1.04
CA ALA A 93 -3.06 -5.88 -0.90
C ALA A 93 -4.08 -6.62 -0.04
N ILE A 94 -4.49 -6.02 1.09
CA ILE A 94 -5.52 -6.57 1.99
C ILE A 94 -6.84 -6.77 1.24
N LEU A 95 -7.29 -5.75 0.51
CA LEU A 95 -8.55 -5.84 -0.24
C LEU A 95 -8.47 -6.88 -1.36
N ARG A 96 -7.37 -6.92 -2.13
CA ARG A 96 -7.18 -7.94 -3.16
C ARG A 96 -7.23 -9.35 -2.59
N GLU A 97 -6.53 -9.58 -1.50
CA GLU A 97 -6.46 -10.92 -0.88
C GLU A 97 -7.81 -11.33 -0.28
N HIS A 98 -8.47 -10.42 0.44
CA HIS A 98 -9.78 -10.69 1.05
C HIS A 98 -10.86 -11.02 0.00
N PHE A 99 -10.94 -10.22 -1.07
CA PHE A 99 -11.98 -10.36 -2.11
C PHE A 99 -11.56 -11.20 -3.31
N ARG A 100 -10.38 -11.85 -3.25
CA ARG A 100 -9.86 -12.69 -4.35
C ARG A 100 -9.72 -11.94 -5.67
N ILE A 101 -9.42 -10.64 -5.61
CA ILE A 101 -9.13 -9.83 -6.78
C ILE A 101 -7.68 -10.06 -7.21
N PRO A 102 -7.41 -10.29 -8.51
CA PRO A 102 -6.07 -10.56 -8.99
C PRO A 102 -5.08 -9.45 -8.65
N GLY A 103 -3.89 -9.83 -8.23
CA GLY A 103 -2.77 -8.94 -7.93
C GLY A 103 -1.98 -9.37 -6.70
N MET A 104 -1.03 -8.54 -6.33
CA MET A 104 -0.14 -8.78 -5.21
C MET A 104 -0.89 -8.78 -3.88
N GLY A 105 -0.80 -9.88 -3.14
CA GLY A 105 -1.35 -10.04 -1.78
C GLY A 105 -0.43 -9.47 -0.70
N GLN A 106 -0.84 -9.61 0.57
CA GLN A 106 -0.18 -8.98 1.72
C GLN A 106 1.27 -9.42 1.91
N THR A 107 1.56 -10.72 1.78
CA THR A 107 2.92 -11.24 1.96
C THR A 107 3.89 -10.60 0.97
N THR A 108 3.51 -10.55 -0.31
CA THR A 108 4.34 -9.94 -1.35
C THR A 108 4.43 -8.42 -1.18
N ALA A 109 3.34 -7.76 -0.79
CA ALA A 109 3.31 -6.32 -0.55
C ALA A 109 4.33 -5.88 0.52
N ARG A 110 4.53 -6.70 1.55
CA ARG A 110 5.53 -6.43 2.61
C ARG A 110 6.95 -6.34 2.08
N TYR A 111 7.31 -7.05 1.02
CA TYR A 111 8.64 -6.93 0.43
C TYR A 111 8.92 -5.54 -0.19
N PHE A 112 7.88 -4.74 -0.40
CA PHE A 112 8.00 -3.38 -0.93
C PHE A 112 7.79 -2.30 0.14
N ARG A 113 7.15 -2.63 1.27
CA ARG A 113 6.80 -1.67 2.32
C ARG A 113 7.59 -1.84 3.61
N ASP A 114 7.85 -3.08 4.01
CA ASP A 114 8.55 -3.40 5.24
C ASP A 114 10.04 -3.56 4.99
N LYS A 115 10.85 -2.63 5.49
CA LYS A 115 12.30 -2.59 5.27
C LYS A 115 13.03 -3.86 5.76
N LEU A 116 12.52 -4.50 6.81
CA LEU A 116 13.09 -5.76 7.29
C LEU A 116 12.74 -6.90 6.33
N ALA A 117 11.47 -7.05 5.97
CA ALA A 117 11.03 -8.08 5.02
C ALA A 117 11.72 -7.92 3.65
N MET A 118 11.82 -6.68 3.15
CA MET A 118 12.55 -6.35 1.91
C MET A 118 14.01 -6.82 1.97
N ARG A 119 14.72 -6.54 3.06
CA ARG A 119 16.13 -6.91 3.21
C ARG A 119 16.34 -8.40 3.35
N VAL A 120 15.48 -9.07 4.12
CA VAL A 120 15.47 -10.54 4.25
C VAL A 120 15.27 -11.17 2.87
N GLN A 121 14.24 -10.76 2.14
CA GLN A 121 13.94 -11.28 0.80
C GLN A 121 15.09 -11.03 -0.18
N ALA A 122 15.67 -9.84 -0.17
CA ALA A 122 16.80 -9.50 -1.06
C ALA A 122 18.05 -10.35 -0.74
N ARG A 123 18.39 -10.49 0.54
CA ARG A 123 19.49 -11.34 0.99
C ARG A 123 19.28 -12.81 0.56
N ASP A 124 18.10 -13.34 0.81
CA ASP A 124 17.76 -14.74 0.51
C ASP A 124 17.71 -15.02 -1.00
N ALA A 125 17.48 -13.97 -1.82
CA ALA A 125 17.60 -14.01 -3.27
C ALA A 125 19.05 -13.76 -3.78
N GLY A 126 20.05 -13.68 -2.88
CA GLY A 126 21.44 -13.45 -3.25
C GLY A 126 21.81 -12.02 -3.65
N ILE A 127 20.92 -11.06 -3.43
CA ILE A 127 21.18 -9.64 -3.68
C ILE A 127 21.99 -9.08 -2.52
N LYS A 128 23.10 -8.42 -2.83
CA LYS A 128 23.96 -7.80 -1.81
C LYS A 128 23.21 -6.65 -1.11
N VAL A 129 23.05 -6.77 0.19
CA VAL A 129 22.44 -5.75 1.05
C VAL A 129 23.41 -5.35 2.16
N PRO A 130 23.32 -4.12 2.69
CA PRO A 130 24.07 -3.76 3.90
C PRO A 130 23.72 -4.70 5.05
N PRO A 131 24.66 -4.97 5.98
CA PRO A 131 24.36 -5.73 7.18
C PRO A 131 23.16 -5.15 7.94
N PHE A 132 22.29 -5.99 8.47
CA PHE A 132 21.11 -5.58 9.21
C PHE A 132 20.71 -6.65 10.23
N THR A 133 19.96 -6.24 11.25
CA THR A 133 19.29 -7.14 12.20
C THR A 133 17.89 -6.59 12.53
N GLY A 134 16.98 -7.45 12.96
CA GLY A 134 15.72 -7.06 13.58
C GLY A 134 15.92 -6.66 15.03
N LEU A 135 15.02 -5.86 15.59
CA LEU A 135 15.07 -5.45 17.00
C LEU A 135 14.15 -6.34 17.88
N PHE A 136 14.21 -7.66 17.67
CA PHE A 136 13.33 -8.61 18.37
C PHE A 136 14.07 -9.54 19.35
N ASN A 137 15.39 -9.65 19.21
CA ASN A 137 16.20 -10.60 19.98
C ASN A 137 17.48 -9.91 20.45
N ASP A 138 17.64 -9.78 21.77
CA ASP A 138 18.77 -9.08 22.36
C ASP A 138 20.12 -9.77 22.08
N VAL A 139 20.12 -11.10 21.92
CA VAL A 139 21.33 -11.85 21.55
C VAL A 139 21.76 -11.50 20.15
N GLU A 140 20.83 -11.55 19.17
CA GLU A 140 21.11 -11.19 17.78
C GLU A 140 21.55 -9.73 17.62
N ILE A 141 20.92 -8.82 18.39
CA ILE A 141 21.31 -7.40 18.42
C ILE A 141 22.75 -7.27 18.95
N THR A 142 23.07 -7.96 20.04
CA THR A 142 24.40 -7.92 20.63
C THR A 142 25.47 -8.47 19.69
N GLU A 143 25.19 -9.58 19.03
CA GLU A 143 26.08 -10.17 18.02
C GLU A 143 26.29 -9.23 16.82
N TYR A 144 25.21 -8.60 16.36
CA TYR A 144 25.29 -7.62 15.28
C TYR A 144 26.18 -6.43 15.66
N LEU A 145 26.01 -5.87 16.87
CA LEU A 145 26.83 -4.76 17.36
C LEU A 145 28.31 -5.12 17.53
N ARG A 146 28.60 -6.39 17.85
CA ARG A 146 29.99 -6.89 17.94
C ARG A 146 30.64 -7.12 16.57
N SER A 147 29.84 -7.52 15.59
CA SER A 147 30.32 -7.88 14.25
C SER A 147 30.35 -6.71 13.28
N THR A 148 29.76 -5.58 13.62
CA THR A 148 29.69 -4.39 12.74
C THR A 148 30.21 -3.14 13.46
N SER A 149 30.89 -2.26 12.72
CA SER A 149 31.38 -0.99 13.28
C SER A 149 30.33 0.13 13.16
N PRO A 150 30.28 1.06 14.12
CA PRO A 150 29.43 2.25 14.01
C PRO A 150 29.87 3.15 12.85
N PRO A 151 28.99 4.07 12.38
CA PRO A 151 27.69 4.40 12.96
C PRO A 151 26.58 3.41 12.54
N TRP A 152 25.63 3.14 13.45
CA TRP A 152 24.44 2.34 13.16
C TRP A 152 23.22 3.24 12.95
N VAL A 153 22.27 2.78 12.14
CA VAL A 153 21.03 3.50 11.84
C VAL A 153 19.84 2.63 12.19
N ILE A 154 18.96 3.14 13.06
CA ILE A 154 17.66 2.54 13.34
C ILE A 154 16.64 3.15 12.39
N LYS A 155 15.82 2.31 11.77
CA LYS A 155 14.78 2.75 10.82
C LYS A 155 13.43 2.12 11.16
N PRO A 156 12.33 2.88 11.16
CA PRO A 156 10.99 2.32 11.19
C PRO A 156 10.78 1.36 10.00
N ARG A 157 10.04 0.27 10.22
CA ARG A 157 9.86 -0.75 9.19
C ARG A 157 9.07 -0.26 7.99
N ALA A 158 7.95 0.46 8.22
CA ALA A 158 6.97 0.80 7.19
C ALA A 158 6.87 2.30 6.86
N GLU A 159 7.60 3.18 7.53
CA GLU A 159 7.57 4.62 7.24
C GLU A 159 8.48 4.98 6.08
N ALA A 160 8.08 5.99 5.30
CA ALA A 160 8.76 6.39 4.07
C ALA A 160 9.59 7.68 4.19
N SER A 161 9.43 8.48 5.24
CA SER A 161 10.20 9.71 5.45
C SER A 161 11.30 9.52 6.49
N ALA A 162 12.39 10.26 6.34
CA ALA A 162 13.34 10.47 7.41
C ALA A 162 12.63 11.29 8.51
N ALA A 163 12.45 10.68 9.68
CA ALA A 163 12.01 11.39 10.87
C ALA A 163 13.17 12.20 11.43
#